data_b3f68f1e0ab651f0b6418cc2ad797897
#
_entry.id   b3f68f1e0ab651f0b6418cc2ad797897
#
_cell.length_a   1.000
_cell.length_b   1.000
_cell.length_c   1.000
_cell.angle_alpha   90.00
_cell.angle_beta   90.00
_cell.angle_gamma   90.00
#
_symmetry.space_group_name_H-M   'P 1'
#
loop_
_entity.id
_entity.type
_entity.pdbx_description
1 polymer ?
#
loop_
_entity_poly.entity_id
_entity_poly.type
_entity_poly.pdbx_seq_one_letter_code
_entity_poly.pdbx_strand_id
1 'polypeptide(L)'
;MRESDFFTSFSDRNTAALVLALYEADGPLIMKDLQSITNHTQTLRQRLDSMAEEGIVDLDVVFAPHKYVRVSLTEMGKETALLLSMADTVIPGDISDKSINMRYADPILRLMRGKEYVIQKDIKTVMPYYNSITKVLSRMEDEGLVLRTESDEGYREIRYSLTPVGKRIADVFQTIYNKICCKG
;
A
#
# COMPACT_ATOMS: atom_id res chain seq x y z
N MET A 1 -11.86 -17.33 -6.26
CA MET A 1 -11.07 -16.35 -5.48
C MET A 1 -12.08 -15.49 -4.75
N ARG A 2 -12.12 -15.53 -3.41
CA ARG A 2 -13.07 -14.72 -2.63
C ARG A 2 -12.59 -13.26 -2.69
N GLU A 3 -13.50 -12.28 -2.66
CA GLU A 3 -13.11 -10.86 -2.62
C GLU A 3 -12.14 -10.54 -1.48
N SER A 4 -12.27 -11.25 -0.34
CA SER A 4 -11.36 -11.13 0.81
C SER A 4 -9.90 -11.49 0.51
N ASP A 5 -9.66 -12.36 -0.47
CA ASP A 5 -8.33 -12.88 -0.79
C ASP A 5 -7.47 -11.88 -1.58
N PHE A 6 -8.04 -10.75 -1.99
CA PHE A 6 -7.35 -9.73 -2.79
C PHE A 6 -6.75 -8.59 -1.95
N PHE A 7 -7.16 -8.47 -0.70
CA PHE A 7 -6.76 -7.37 0.18
C PHE A 7 -5.75 -7.81 1.24
N THR A 8 -4.77 -6.95 1.49
CA THR A 8 -3.80 -7.04 2.58
C THR A 8 -3.83 -5.75 3.39
N SER A 9 -3.05 -5.64 4.44
CA SER A 9 -2.88 -4.38 5.18
C SER A 9 -2.42 -3.22 4.27
N PHE A 10 -1.71 -3.52 3.18
CA PHE A 10 -1.30 -2.52 2.17
C PHE A 10 -2.45 -1.95 1.34
N SER A 11 -3.61 -2.55 1.36
CA SER A 11 -4.82 -1.97 0.77
C SER A 11 -5.33 -0.77 1.56
N ASP A 12 -4.84 -0.60 2.75
CA ASP A 12 -5.19 0.49 3.64
C ASP A 12 -4.19 1.66 3.58
N ARG A 13 -4.67 2.86 3.88
CA ARG A 13 -3.85 4.06 3.92
C ARG A 13 -2.80 3.98 5.04
N ASN A 14 -1.63 4.55 4.81
CA ASN A 14 -0.52 4.70 5.76
C ASN A 14 0.24 3.41 6.11
N THR A 15 -0.10 2.25 5.57
CA THR A 15 0.65 1.02 5.85
C THR A 15 2.09 1.11 5.31
N ALA A 16 2.27 1.60 4.08
CA ALA A 16 3.61 1.78 3.52
C ALA A 16 4.46 2.74 4.37
N ALA A 17 3.89 3.86 4.79
CA ALA A 17 4.58 4.82 5.66
C ALA A 17 4.96 4.23 7.03
N LEU A 18 4.09 3.42 7.63
CA LEU A 18 4.39 2.73 8.90
C LEU A 18 5.56 1.75 8.76
N VAL A 19 5.56 0.95 7.69
CA VAL A 19 6.64 -0.01 7.41
C VAL A 19 7.97 0.70 7.20
N LEU A 20 7.99 1.78 6.40
CA LEU A 20 9.19 2.55 6.14
C LEU A 20 9.70 3.26 7.40
N ALA A 21 8.83 3.84 8.21
CA ALA A 21 9.23 4.47 9.48
C ALA A 21 9.88 3.47 10.46
N LEU A 22 9.34 2.25 10.54
CA LEU A 22 9.94 1.17 11.34
C LEU A 22 11.29 0.72 10.78
N TYR A 23 11.44 0.74 9.46
CA TYR A 23 12.69 0.37 8.79
C TYR A 23 13.79 1.42 9.01
N GLU A 24 13.44 2.71 8.88
CA GLU A 24 14.35 3.83 9.09
C GLU A 24 14.83 3.95 10.54
N ALA A 25 14.00 3.55 11.50
CA ALA A 25 14.36 3.59 12.91
C ALA A 25 15.43 2.56 13.31
N ASP A 26 15.68 1.56 12.45
CA ASP A 26 16.65 0.46 12.69
C ASP A 26 16.48 -0.20 14.07
N GLY A 27 15.25 -0.25 14.58
CA GLY A 27 14.93 -0.83 15.88
C GLY A 27 13.46 -0.70 16.26
N PRO A 28 13.08 -1.27 17.41
CA PRO A 28 11.69 -1.20 17.87
C PRO A 28 11.26 0.24 18.20
N LEU A 29 10.09 0.65 17.71
CA LEU A 29 9.41 1.88 18.10
C LEU A 29 8.28 1.59 19.07
N ILE A 30 7.90 2.56 19.89
CA ILE A 30 6.66 2.45 20.67
C ILE A 30 5.49 3.00 19.83
N MET A 31 4.31 2.48 20.11
CA MET A 31 3.10 2.86 19.37
C MET A 31 2.86 4.39 19.35
N LYS A 32 3.32 5.11 20.38
CA LYS A 32 3.22 6.57 20.48
C LYS A 32 4.04 7.27 19.39
N ASP A 33 5.22 6.75 19.04
CA ASP A 33 6.12 7.36 18.03
C ASP A 33 5.50 7.26 16.62
N LEU A 34 4.66 6.26 16.39
CA LEU A 34 3.96 6.04 15.13
C LEU A 34 2.66 6.85 14.99
N GLN A 35 2.20 7.54 16.06
CA GLN A 35 0.93 8.28 16.03
C GLN A 35 0.92 9.45 15.04
N SER A 36 2.08 10.04 14.74
CA SER A 36 2.19 11.11 13.75
C SER A 36 1.81 10.66 12.32
N ILE A 37 1.93 9.37 12.03
CA ILE A 37 1.62 8.81 10.71
C ILE A 37 0.11 8.59 10.53
N THR A 38 -0.59 8.26 11.63
CA THR A 38 -2.03 7.97 11.59
C THR A 38 -2.78 8.78 12.62
N ASN A 39 -3.22 9.91 12.43
CA ASN A 39 -3.86 10.85 13.37
C ASN A 39 -4.81 10.26 14.46
N HIS A 40 -5.10 8.95 14.44
CA HIS A 40 -6.01 8.28 15.38
C HIS A 40 -5.40 7.00 15.95
N THR A 41 -5.30 6.92 17.27
CA THR A 41 -4.74 5.77 18.01
C THR A 41 -5.45 4.44 17.69
N GLN A 42 -6.78 4.45 17.58
CA GLN A 42 -7.55 3.25 17.24
C GLN A 42 -7.24 2.75 15.82
N THR A 43 -7.14 3.66 14.85
CA THR A 43 -6.79 3.32 13.47
C THR A 43 -5.37 2.75 13.40
N LEU A 44 -4.42 3.37 14.14
CA LEU A 44 -3.05 2.85 14.23
C LEU A 44 -3.05 1.43 14.81
N ARG A 45 -3.78 1.21 15.89
CA ARG A 45 -3.85 -0.11 16.54
C ARG A 45 -4.39 -1.17 15.58
N GLN A 46 -5.53 -0.92 14.94
CA GLN A 46 -6.11 -1.84 13.97
C GLN A 46 -5.13 -2.16 12.82
N ARG A 47 -4.38 -1.15 12.37
CA ARG A 47 -3.39 -1.31 11.31
C ARG A 47 -2.25 -2.22 11.73
N LEU A 48 -1.69 -1.96 12.94
CA LEU A 48 -0.61 -2.77 13.48
C LEU A 48 -1.06 -4.20 13.76
N ASP A 49 -2.29 -4.40 14.25
CA ASP A 49 -2.86 -5.74 14.47
C ASP A 49 -2.96 -6.51 13.13
N SER A 50 -3.47 -5.89 12.06
CA SER A 50 -3.50 -6.51 10.71
C SER A 50 -2.10 -6.83 10.17
N MET A 51 -1.14 -5.92 10.35
CA MET A 51 0.26 -6.16 9.93
C MET A 51 0.91 -7.29 10.74
N ALA A 52 0.55 -7.45 12.02
CA ALA A 52 1.03 -8.55 12.85
C ALA A 52 0.41 -9.90 12.42
N GLU A 53 -0.88 -9.94 12.13
CA GLU A 53 -1.56 -11.13 11.58
C GLU A 53 -0.93 -11.57 10.25
N GLU A 54 -0.53 -10.62 9.42
CA GLU A 54 0.20 -10.88 8.17
C GLU A 54 1.68 -11.25 8.39
N GLY A 55 2.19 -11.08 9.62
CA GLY A 55 3.58 -11.38 10.00
C GLY A 55 4.59 -10.36 9.48
N ILE A 56 4.16 -9.11 9.26
CA ILE A 56 5.04 -7.98 8.86
C ILE A 56 5.70 -7.37 10.08
N VAL A 57 4.96 -7.27 11.20
CA VAL A 57 5.46 -6.71 12.46
C VAL A 57 5.25 -7.67 13.62
N ASP A 58 6.08 -7.54 14.63
CA ASP A 58 5.90 -8.11 15.96
C ASP A 58 5.43 -7.03 16.92
N LEU A 59 4.44 -7.38 17.75
CA LEU A 59 3.89 -6.53 18.80
C LEU A 59 4.24 -7.11 20.17
N ASP A 60 5.15 -6.45 20.89
CA ASP A 60 5.57 -6.82 22.23
C ASP A 60 4.94 -5.89 23.27
N VAL A 61 4.20 -6.46 24.23
CA VAL A 61 3.55 -5.71 25.32
C VAL A 61 4.45 -5.67 26.53
N VAL A 62 5.01 -4.50 26.81
CA VAL A 62 5.87 -4.25 27.96
C VAL A 62 5.06 -3.66 29.11
N PHE A 63 5.24 -4.19 30.33
CA PHE A 63 4.45 -3.83 31.52
C PHE A 63 5.16 -2.95 32.54
N ALA A 64 6.46 -2.69 32.40
CA ALA A 64 7.23 -1.93 33.39
C ALA A 64 7.95 -0.72 32.76
N PRO A 65 7.91 0.46 33.37
CA PRO A 65 7.12 0.89 34.55
C PRO A 65 5.65 1.18 34.22
N HIS A 66 5.32 1.40 32.94
CA HIS A 66 3.96 1.59 32.42
C HIS A 66 3.73 0.65 31.24
N LYS A 67 2.49 0.22 31.05
CA LYS A 67 2.12 -0.61 29.90
C LYS A 67 2.24 0.18 28.60
N TYR A 68 3.06 -0.33 27.68
CA TYR A 68 3.17 0.19 26.33
C TYR A 68 3.37 -0.97 25.32
N VAL A 69 3.12 -0.69 24.05
CA VAL A 69 3.33 -1.65 22.97
C VAL A 69 4.56 -1.23 22.19
N ARG A 70 5.50 -2.15 22.07
CA ARG A 70 6.68 -2.06 21.23
C ARG A 70 6.39 -2.73 19.90
N VAL A 71 6.77 -2.09 18.81
CA VAL A 71 6.53 -2.53 17.44
C VAL A 71 7.87 -2.69 16.75
N SER A 72 8.12 -3.83 16.15
CA SER A 72 9.33 -4.10 15.37
C SER A 72 8.98 -4.82 14.06
N LEU A 73 9.81 -4.67 13.04
CA LEU A 73 9.68 -5.45 11.80
C LEU A 73 10.16 -6.90 12.05
N THR A 74 9.39 -7.86 11.53
CA THR A 74 9.87 -9.23 11.36
C THR A 74 10.88 -9.31 10.22
N GLU A 75 11.51 -10.47 9.98
CA GLU A 75 12.37 -10.65 8.81
C GLU A 75 11.59 -10.42 7.50
N MET A 76 10.35 -10.93 7.39
CA MET A 76 9.48 -10.66 6.25
C MET A 76 9.13 -9.17 6.16
N GLY A 77 8.93 -8.51 7.30
CA GLY A 77 8.71 -7.07 7.36
C GLY A 77 9.89 -6.26 6.85
N LYS A 78 11.12 -6.64 7.18
CA LYS A 78 12.35 -5.99 6.67
C LYS A 78 12.49 -6.17 5.15
N GLU A 79 12.25 -7.38 4.64
CA GLU A 79 12.26 -7.61 3.19
C GLU A 79 11.18 -6.81 2.47
N THR A 80 10.00 -6.70 3.08
CA THR A 80 8.89 -5.87 2.57
C THR A 80 9.26 -4.39 2.58
N ALA A 81 9.90 -3.92 3.65
CA ALA A 81 10.37 -2.54 3.77
C ALA A 81 11.41 -2.21 2.70
N LEU A 82 12.33 -3.13 2.41
CA LEU A 82 13.31 -2.94 1.34
C LEU A 82 12.64 -2.78 -0.03
N LEU A 83 11.64 -3.62 -0.35
CA LEU A 83 10.87 -3.50 -1.59
C LEU A 83 10.12 -2.17 -1.67
N LEU A 84 9.50 -1.73 -0.57
CA LEU A 84 8.81 -0.44 -0.49
C LEU A 84 9.79 0.73 -0.63
N SER A 85 10.96 0.67 -0.02
CA SER A 85 12.00 1.70 -0.15
C SER A 85 12.43 1.88 -1.60
N MET A 86 12.57 0.79 -2.37
CA MET A 86 12.84 0.87 -3.80
C MET A 86 11.70 1.58 -4.56
N ALA A 87 10.44 1.28 -4.23
CA ALA A 87 9.28 1.94 -4.82
C ALA A 87 9.20 3.41 -4.42
N ASP A 88 9.47 3.71 -3.14
CA ASP A 88 9.44 5.07 -2.59
C ASP A 88 10.50 5.98 -3.25
N THR A 89 11.71 5.48 -3.47
CA THR A 89 12.81 6.22 -4.10
C THR A 89 12.49 6.67 -5.53
N VAL A 90 11.67 5.91 -6.25
CA VAL A 90 11.32 6.20 -7.65
C VAL A 90 10.20 7.25 -7.76
N ILE A 91 9.34 7.35 -6.75
CA ILE A 91 8.23 8.31 -6.72
C ILE A 91 8.68 9.55 -5.95
N PRO A 92 8.67 10.75 -6.57
CA PRO A 92 9.11 11.97 -5.89
C PRO A 92 8.14 12.39 -4.76
N GLY A 93 8.67 13.09 -3.76
CA GLY A 93 7.89 13.66 -2.67
C GLY A 93 7.96 12.85 -1.37
N ASP A 94 7.22 13.31 -0.34
CA ASP A 94 7.11 12.63 0.94
C ASP A 94 6.18 11.42 0.85
N ILE A 95 6.51 10.33 1.54
CA ILE A 95 5.72 9.10 1.53
C ILE A 95 4.26 9.32 1.92
N SER A 96 3.99 10.25 2.84
CA SER A 96 2.63 10.57 3.29
C SER A 96 1.71 11.05 2.16
N ASP A 97 2.29 11.64 1.13
CA ASP A 97 1.58 12.21 -0.01
C ASP A 97 1.57 11.31 -1.25
N LYS A 98 2.40 10.27 -1.29
CA LYS A 98 2.50 9.38 -2.44
C LYS A 98 1.27 8.49 -2.61
N SER A 99 0.95 8.17 -3.86
CA SER A 99 -0.18 7.27 -4.18
C SER A 99 -0.03 5.89 -3.55
N ILE A 100 1.18 5.35 -3.46
CA ILE A 100 1.46 4.04 -2.84
C ILE A 100 1.09 3.97 -1.35
N ASN A 101 0.93 5.11 -0.69
CA ASN A 101 0.47 5.23 0.70
C ASN A 101 -1.05 5.49 0.80
N MET A 102 -1.74 5.58 -0.32
CA MET A 102 -3.19 5.81 -0.37
C MET A 102 -3.94 4.48 -0.22
N ARG A 103 -5.15 4.58 0.35
CA ARG A 103 -6.05 3.44 0.42
C ARG A 103 -6.37 2.90 -0.98
N TYR A 104 -6.34 1.60 -1.15
CA TYR A 104 -6.57 0.85 -2.40
C TYR A 104 -5.52 1.03 -3.50
N ALA A 105 -4.41 1.70 -3.27
CA ALA A 105 -3.36 1.82 -4.29
C ALA A 105 -2.77 0.45 -4.67
N ASP A 106 -2.44 -0.37 -3.67
CA ASP A 106 -1.95 -1.73 -3.86
C ASP A 106 -2.88 -2.58 -4.75
N PRO A 107 -4.16 -2.81 -4.43
CA PRO A 107 -5.02 -3.63 -5.26
C PRO A 107 -5.26 -3.04 -6.66
N ILE A 108 -5.25 -1.73 -6.84
CA ILE A 108 -5.36 -1.11 -8.16
C ILE A 108 -4.12 -1.42 -9.01
N LEU A 109 -2.92 -1.23 -8.48
CA LEU A 109 -1.67 -1.51 -9.18
C LEU A 109 -1.57 -2.99 -9.58
N ARG A 110 -1.92 -3.90 -8.66
CA ARG A 110 -1.94 -5.35 -8.93
C ARG A 110 -3.01 -5.74 -9.95
N LEU A 111 -4.19 -5.10 -9.93
CA LEU A 111 -5.23 -5.31 -10.93
C LEU A 111 -4.78 -4.91 -12.34
N MET A 112 -4.04 -3.81 -12.46
CA MET A 112 -3.55 -3.30 -13.74
C MET A 112 -2.36 -4.10 -14.27
N ARG A 113 -1.67 -4.85 -13.41
CA ARG A 113 -0.50 -5.64 -13.77
C ARG A 113 -0.86 -6.68 -14.85
N GLY A 114 -0.07 -6.73 -15.91
CA GLY A 114 -0.27 -7.68 -17.01
C GLY A 114 -1.42 -7.35 -17.96
N LYS A 115 -2.14 -6.23 -17.73
CA LYS A 115 -3.17 -5.74 -18.65
C LYS A 115 -2.60 -4.62 -19.53
N GLU A 116 -3.08 -4.54 -20.76
CA GLU A 116 -2.76 -3.44 -21.65
C GLU A 116 -3.35 -2.13 -21.11
N TYR A 117 -4.62 -2.17 -20.72
CA TYR A 117 -5.33 -1.09 -20.03
C TYR A 117 -6.45 -1.64 -19.14
N VAL A 118 -6.96 -0.81 -18.27
CA VAL A 118 -8.18 -1.00 -17.49
C VAL A 118 -9.08 0.21 -17.63
N ILE A 119 -10.38 -0.01 -17.44
CA ILE A 119 -11.38 1.06 -17.35
C ILE A 119 -11.90 1.18 -15.91
N GLN A 120 -12.59 2.26 -15.60
CA GLN A 120 -13.11 2.47 -14.24
C GLN A 120 -14.01 1.33 -13.75
N LYS A 121 -14.74 0.65 -14.66
CA LYS A 121 -15.57 -0.50 -14.32
C LYS A 121 -14.74 -1.66 -13.75
N ASP A 122 -13.55 -1.89 -14.31
CA ASP A 122 -12.65 -2.94 -13.80
C ASP A 122 -12.12 -2.58 -12.41
N ILE A 123 -11.77 -1.30 -12.20
CA ILE A 123 -11.24 -0.81 -10.92
C ILE A 123 -12.30 -0.90 -9.81
N LYS A 124 -13.58 -0.76 -10.14
CA LYS A 124 -14.69 -0.93 -9.19
C LYS A 124 -14.73 -2.32 -8.55
N THR A 125 -14.14 -3.32 -9.16
CA THR A 125 -14.05 -4.67 -8.59
C THR A 125 -13.16 -4.72 -7.34
N VAL A 126 -12.18 -3.82 -7.24
CA VAL A 126 -11.26 -3.72 -6.09
C VAL A 126 -11.48 -2.46 -5.26
N MET A 127 -12.25 -1.50 -5.75
CA MET A 127 -12.53 -0.24 -5.07
C MET A 127 -13.92 0.28 -5.41
N PRO A 128 -14.94 0.07 -4.56
CA PRO A 128 -16.33 0.37 -4.92
C PRO A 128 -16.69 1.87 -4.95
N TYR A 129 -15.84 2.75 -4.41
CA TYR A 129 -16.14 4.16 -4.24
C TYR A 129 -15.58 5.03 -5.37
N TYR A 130 -16.45 5.53 -6.26
CA TYR A 130 -16.09 6.30 -7.46
C TYR A 130 -15.15 7.49 -7.19
N ASN A 131 -15.51 8.37 -6.24
CA ASN A 131 -14.71 9.58 -5.94
C ASN A 131 -13.31 9.22 -5.46
N SER A 132 -13.15 8.11 -4.76
CA SER A 132 -11.87 7.63 -4.29
C SER A 132 -11.03 7.04 -5.43
N ILE A 133 -11.65 6.35 -6.39
CA ILE A 133 -10.98 5.85 -7.60
C ILE A 133 -10.33 7.01 -8.35
N THR A 134 -11.10 8.04 -8.65
CA THR A 134 -10.61 9.21 -9.38
C THR A 134 -9.44 9.87 -8.67
N LYS A 135 -9.52 10.02 -7.34
CA LYS A 135 -8.45 10.62 -6.55
C LYS A 135 -7.15 9.81 -6.58
N VAL A 136 -7.24 8.48 -6.44
CA VAL A 136 -6.06 7.61 -6.48
C VAL A 136 -5.44 7.59 -7.87
N LEU A 137 -6.26 7.45 -8.91
CA LEU A 137 -5.78 7.44 -10.30
C LEU A 137 -5.16 8.76 -10.71
N SER A 138 -5.77 9.90 -10.34
CA SER A 138 -5.20 11.23 -10.61
C SER A 138 -3.83 11.37 -9.95
N ARG A 139 -3.69 10.92 -8.70
CA ARG A 139 -2.41 10.96 -8.01
C ARG A 139 -1.36 10.05 -8.68
N MET A 140 -1.75 8.85 -9.09
CA MET A 140 -0.86 7.94 -9.84
C MET A 140 -0.46 8.51 -11.21
N GLU A 141 -1.35 9.26 -11.86
CA GLU A 141 -1.07 9.97 -13.12
C GLU A 141 -0.07 11.10 -12.89
N ASP A 142 -0.28 11.94 -11.88
CA ASP A 142 0.63 13.02 -11.48
C ASP A 142 2.04 12.50 -11.13
N GLU A 143 2.14 11.31 -10.56
CA GLU A 143 3.39 10.63 -10.22
C GLU A 143 4.01 9.85 -11.41
N GLY A 144 3.36 9.83 -12.56
CA GLY A 144 3.83 9.14 -13.76
C GLY A 144 3.78 7.60 -13.65
N LEU A 145 2.93 7.06 -12.78
CA LEU A 145 2.74 5.61 -12.66
C LEU A 145 1.68 5.09 -13.63
N VAL A 146 0.70 5.92 -13.95
CA VAL A 146 -0.44 5.60 -14.80
C VAL A 146 -0.54 6.61 -15.93
N LEU A 147 -0.88 6.14 -17.10
CA LEU A 147 -1.23 6.95 -18.27
C LEU A 147 -2.74 6.87 -18.48
N ARG A 148 -3.39 8.03 -18.58
CA ARG A 148 -4.79 8.15 -18.95
C ARG A 148 -4.91 8.45 -20.44
N THR A 149 -5.72 7.68 -21.15
CA THR A 149 -6.03 7.90 -22.56
C THR A 149 -7.53 7.87 -22.79
N GLU A 150 -8.00 8.56 -23.81
CA GLU A 150 -9.39 8.52 -24.26
C GLU A 150 -9.46 7.73 -25.58
N SER A 151 -10.40 6.81 -25.67
CA SER A 151 -10.65 6.07 -26.91
C SER A 151 -11.60 6.87 -27.79
N ASP A 152 -11.21 7.05 -29.06
CA ASP A 152 -12.05 7.71 -30.06
C ASP A 152 -13.02 6.73 -30.78
N GLU A 153 -12.96 5.43 -30.46
CA GLU A 153 -13.76 4.39 -31.06
C GLU A 153 -15.17 4.33 -30.43
N GLY A 154 -16.09 5.14 -30.94
CA GLY A 154 -17.53 5.08 -30.65
C GLY A 154 -17.95 5.86 -29.40
N TYR A 155 -17.95 5.25 -28.22
CA TYR A 155 -18.18 5.94 -26.95
C TYR A 155 -16.86 6.37 -26.35
N ARG A 156 -16.79 7.62 -25.85
CA ARG A 156 -15.61 8.12 -25.12
C ARG A 156 -15.35 7.24 -23.89
N GLU A 157 -14.43 6.31 -24.03
CA GLU A 157 -14.01 5.43 -22.95
C GLU A 157 -12.66 5.91 -22.40
N ILE A 158 -12.60 6.15 -21.09
CA ILE A 158 -11.34 6.50 -20.43
C ILE A 158 -10.62 5.20 -20.06
N ARG A 159 -9.42 5.04 -20.60
CA ARG A 159 -8.51 3.91 -20.38
C ARG A 159 -7.33 4.33 -19.52
N TYR A 160 -6.93 3.46 -18.62
CA TYR A 160 -5.77 3.65 -17.76
C TYR A 160 -4.78 2.50 -17.99
N SER A 161 -3.53 2.83 -18.25
CA SER A 161 -2.46 1.85 -18.44
C SER A 161 -1.27 2.17 -17.54
N LEU A 162 -0.52 1.16 -17.12
CA LEU A 162 0.70 1.36 -16.35
C LEU A 162 1.83 1.85 -17.24
N THR A 163 2.51 2.90 -16.82
CA THR A 163 3.79 3.30 -17.40
C THR A 163 4.88 2.25 -17.09
N PRO A 164 6.08 2.32 -17.72
CA PRO A 164 7.19 1.45 -17.34
C PRO A 164 7.56 1.54 -15.85
N VAL A 165 7.43 2.73 -15.24
CA VAL A 165 7.63 2.94 -13.81
C VAL A 165 6.50 2.29 -13.02
N GLY A 166 5.25 2.55 -13.40
CA GLY A 166 4.07 1.96 -12.77
C GLY A 166 4.09 0.42 -12.80
N LYS A 167 4.58 -0.20 -13.90
CA LYS A 167 4.74 -1.66 -13.98
C LYS A 167 5.71 -2.18 -12.93
N ARG A 168 6.87 -1.53 -12.75
CA ARG A 168 7.85 -1.92 -11.71
C ARG A 168 7.26 -1.80 -10.31
N ILE A 169 6.51 -0.73 -10.03
CA ILE A 169 5.83 -0.56 -8.74
C ILE A 169 4.76 -1.64 -8.53
N ALA A 170 3.97 -1.94 -9.57
CA ALA A 170 2.98 -3.02 -9.52
C ALA A 170 3.61 -4.40 -9.26
N ASP A 171 4.80 -4.66 -9.81
CA ASP A 171 5.58 -5.89 -9.55
C ASP A 171 6.06 -5.95 -8.09
N VAL A 172 6.47 -4.82 -7.51
CA VAL A 172 6.82 -4.73 -6.09
C VAL A 172 5.61 -5.12 -5.22
N PHE A 173 4.46 -4.51 -5.43
CA PHE A 173 3.25 -4.83 -4.66
C PHE A 173 2.77 -6.26 -4.87
N GLN A 174 2.89 -6.81 -6.08
CA GLN A 174 2.58 -8.21 -6.32
C GLN A 174 3.54 -9.14 -5.55
N THR A 175 4.81 -8.79 -5.47
CA THR A 175 5.81 -9.55 -4.69
C THR A 175 5.50 -9.51 -3.20
N ILE A 176 5.16 -8.35 -2.67
CA ILE A 176 4.73 -8.18 -1.27
C ILE A 176 3.48 -9.03 -0.99
N TYR A 177 2.47 -8.93 -1.86
CA TYR A 177 1.23 -9.71 -1.75
C TYR A 177 1.52 -11.22 -1.72
N ASN A 178 2.37 -11.71 -2.61
CA ASN A 178 2.73 -13.13 -2.66
C ASN A 178 3.42 -13.59 -1.36
N LYS A 179 4.30 -12.77 -0.78
CA LYS A 179 4.94 -13.05 0.51
C LYS A 179 3.94 -13.17 1.67
N ILE A 180 2.91 -12.33 1.67
CA ILE A 180 1.87 -12.33 2.71
C ILE A 180 0.91 -13.51 2.53
N CYS A 181 0.40 -13.71 1.32
CA CYS A 181 -0.70 -14.64 1.05
C CYS A 181 -0.24 -16.04 0.68
N CYS A 182 0.99 -16.23 0.17
CA CYS A 182 1.53 -17.51 -0.26
C CYS A 182 2.58 -18.04 0.72
N LYS A 183 2.30 -17.98 2.03
CA LYS A 183 3.10 -18.67 3.04
C LYS A 183 2.91 -20.18 2.83
N GLY A 184 3.74 -20.75 1.93
CA GLY A 184 3.82 -22.18 1.69
C GLY A 184 4.72 -22.86 2.71
#